data_348391aff317890dfffc8be33084d30c
#
_entry.id   348391aff317890dfffc8be33084d30c
#
_cell.length_a   1.000
_cell.length_b   1.000
_cell.length_c   1.000
_cell.angle_alpha   90.00
_cell.angle_beta   90.00
_cell.angle_gamma   90.00
#
_symmetry.space_group_name_H-M   'P 1'
#
loop_
_entity.id
_entity.type
_entity.pdbx_description
1 polymer ?
#
loop_
_entity_poly.entity_id
_entity_poly.type
_entity_poly.pdbx_seq_one_letter_code
_entity_poly.pdbx_strand_id
1 'polypeptide(L)'
;MKFHFTKSILTLSLGVLMFTSCKDDNPSPTDNPLVSGHFQVAYYSEGDDVEATYVQGLNDLSSGVISWQNYGFRLPATVTTRFYSSTDGKYVYALDYPAGILAKYGYHGGQDYAKIGGDLNASIPVGANALRLTKIDDNYAMVHAVRSTAGPTEIAASVMTMKPDTAQIGVINLETMSVESADQKVIMDLGNEVRALGYRIFRIDAPVISNGKAFYGCGLQRYNLVTGKNDNTLPKEYAAVLQVDYPSLKNPKVILTQHVKGNTNGYRTPNLHKDEEGNILVAASSGTNVSIGKIKNGAFDISFKVDITSKISNAGTCNGWFYVGNGIAYVPYKETDGNKDWKVARVNVRDGSVVKLDVPTGLDLSDYQYSVAKDGKFYMALSPKVGSGHVYIFDINSTSATGFTRGAAITSGAGQYYIGIF
;
A
#
# COMPACT_ATOMS: atom_id res chain seq x y z
N MET A 1 -38.41 -89.28 -13.79
CA MET A 1 -38.22 -87.87 -14.12
C MET A 1 -36.74 -87.63 -14.15
N LYS A 2 -36.16 -87.53 -15.32
CA LYS A 2 -34.70 -87.39 -15.50
C LYS A 2 -34.41 -85.95 -15.87
N PHE A 3 -33.61 -85.25 -15.04
CA PHE A 3 -33.10 -83.94 -15.36
C PHE A 3 -31.74 -84.01 -16.00
N HIS A 4 -31.62 -83.46 -17.19
CA HIS A 4 -30.35 -83.36 -17.90
C HIS A 4 -29.67 -82.06 -17.53
N PHE A 5 -28.39 -82.13 -17.05
CA PHE A 5 -27.51 -81.00 -16.84
C PHE A 5 -26.70 -80.74 -18.10
N THR A 6 -26.92 -79.61 -18.76
CA THR A 6 -26.08 -79.10 -19.85
C THR A 6 -24.96 -78.24 -19.27
N LYS A 7 -23.74 -78.58 -19.48
CA LYS A 7 -22.55 -77.79 -19.13
C LYS A 7 -22.30 -76.74 -20.19
N SER A 8 -22.46 -75.46 -19.86
CA SER A 8 -21.98 -74.38 -20.70
C SER A 8 -20.56 -73.99 -20.29
N ILE A 9 -19.66 -74.09 -21.25
CA ILE A 9 -18.27 -73.58 -21.13
C ILE A 9 -18.28 -72.12 -21.41
N LEU A 10 -17.91 -71.32 -20.41
CA LEU A 10 -17.76 -69.84 -20.49
C LEU A 10 -16.29 -69.54 -20.85
N THR A 11 -16.05 -69.13 -22.11
CA THR A 11 -14.73 -68.66 -22.56
C THR A 11 -14.50 -67.24 -22.09
N LEU A 12 -13.56 -67.05 -21.16
CA LEU A 12 -13.17 -65.74 -20.64
C LEU A 12 -12.15 -65.13 -21.61
N SER A 13 -12.57 -64.16 -22.43
CA SER A 13 -11.68 -63.36 -23.26
C SER A 13 -11.08 -62.22 -22.42
N LEU A 14 -9.78 -62.31 -22.16
CA LEU A 14 -9.02 -61.28 -21.46
C LEU A 14 -8.77 -60.09 -22.42
N GLY A 15 -9.64 -59.06 -22.35
CA GLY A 15 -9.43 -57.80 -23.05
C GLY A 15 -8.36 -56.98 -22.34
N VAL A 16 -7.19 -56.86 -22.97
CA VAL A 16 -6.16 -55.88 -22.56
C VAL A 16 -6.64 -54.50 -22.90
N LEU A 17 -7.12 -53.76 -21.91
CA LEU A 17 -7.35 -52.31 -21.99
C LEU A 17 -5.99 -51.61 -21.98
N MET A 18 -5.50 -51.24 -23.16
CA MET A 18 -4.41 -50.25 -23.27
C MET A 18 -4.98 -48.91 -22.87
N PHE A 19 -4.64 -48.47 -21.66
CA PHE A 19 -4.77 -47.07 -21.30
C PHE A 19 -3.72 -46.29 -22.09
N THR A 20 -4.12 -45.67 -23.20
CA THR A 20 -3.36 -44.55 -23.77
C THR A 20 -3.48 -43.42 -22.79
N SER A 21 -2.45 -43.24 -21.95
CA SER A 21 -2.25 -42.01 -21.21
C SER A 21 -2.14 -40.89 -22.26
N CYS A 22 -3.19 -40.06 -22.41
CA CYS A 22 -3.00 -38.75 -22.97
C CYS A 22 -2.01 -38.03 -22.06
N LYS A 23 -0.78 -37.85 -22.50
CA LYS A 23 0.07 -36.83 -21.97
C LYS A 23 -0.67 -35.52 -22.23
N ASP A 24 -1.11 -34.88 -21.19
CA ASP A 24 -1.41 -33.45 -21.25
C ASP A 24 -0.11 -32.73 -21.60
N ASP A 25 0.05 -32.39 -22.86
CA ASP A 25 1.16 -31.58 -23.38
C ASP A 25 0.98 -30.10 -23.01
N ASN A 26 0.31 -29.78 -21.89
CA ASN A 26 0.45 -28.52 -21.27
C ASN A 26 1.83 -28.46 -20.59
N PRO A 27 2.74 -27.58 -21.06
CA PRO A 27 4.03 -27.45 -20.40
C PRO A 27 3.77 -27.12 -18.92
N SER A 28 4.44 -27.85 -18.05
CA SER A 28 4.40 -27.56 -16.63
C SER A 28 4.78 -26.09 -16.43
N PRO A 29 4.10 -25.34 -15.55
CA PRO A 29 4.42 -23.91 -15.31
C PRO A 29 5.88 -23.63 -14.94
N THR A 30 6.66 -24.68 -14.69
CA THR A 30 8.08 -24.60 -14.34
C THR A 30 9.03 -24.51 -15.53
N ASP A 31 8.56 -24.69 -16.76
CA ASP A 31 9.43 -24.75 -17.94
C ASP A 31 9.69 -23.39 -18.62
N ASN A 32 8.86 -22.38 -18.34
CA ASN A 32 9.09 -21.03 -18.84
C ASN A 32 9.99 -20.25 -17.88
N PRO A 33 11.08 -19.60 -18.37
CA PRO A 33 11.93 -18.78 -17.50
C PRO A 33 11.19 -17.58 -16.97
N LEU A 34 11.56 -17.12 -15.76
CA LEU A 34 11.07 -15.85 -15.21
C LEU A 34 11.53 -14.69 -16.07
N VAL A 35 10.63 -13.74 -16.29
CA VAL A 35 10.89 -12.53 -17.09
C VAL A 35 11.08 -11.33 -16.16
N SER A 36 12.06 -10.48 -16.46
CA SER A 36 12.41 -9.30 -15.66
C SER A 36 12.26 -8.00 -16.46
N GLY A 37 12.35 -6.88 -15.74
CA GLY A 37 12.45 -5.54 -16.36
C GLY A 37 11.12 -4.90 -16.74
N HIS A 38 10.01 -5.40 -16.23
CA HIS A 38 8.68 -4.92 -16.55
C HIS A 38 8.09 -4.05 -15.45
N PHE A 39 7.10 -3.23 -15.84
CA PHE A 39 6.16 -2.63 -14.91
C PHE A 39 5.07 -3.65 -14.58
N GLN A 40 4.74 -3.79 -13.31
CA GLN A 40 3.60 -4.58 -12.87
C GLN A 40 2.45 -3.61 -12.55
N VAL A 41 1.35 -3.71 -13.28
CA VAL A 41 0.18 -2.84 -13.07
C VAL A 41 -0.93 -3.65 -12.44
N ALA A 42 -1.45 -3.18 -11.31
CA ALA A 42 -2.49 -3.86 -10.56
C ALA A 42 -3.79 -3.08 -10.54
N TYR A 43 -4.90 -3.81 -10.68
CA TYR A 43 -6.28 -3.32 -10.66
C TYR A 43 -7.15 -4.13 -9.72
N TYR A 44 -8.12 -3.46 -9.12
CA TYR A 44 -9.22 -4.09 -8.41
C TYR A 44 -10.51 -3.92 -9.18
N SER A 45 -11.33 -4.97 -9.21
CA SER A 45 -12.66 -4.94 -9.78
C SER A 45 -13.68 -5.52 -8.81
N GLU A 46 -14.70 -4.75 -8.49
CA GLU A 46 -15.97 -5.22 -7.92
C GLU A 46 -16.82 -5.68 -9.10
N GLY A 47 -16.60 -6.90 -9.57
CA GLY A 47 -17.41 -7.47 -10.66
C GLY A 47 -18.76 -7.96 -10.17
N ASP A 48 -19.71 -8.16 -11.09
CA ASP A 48 -21.07 -8.59 -10.78
C ASP A 48 -21.15 -9.94 -10.03
N ASP A 49 -20.10 -10.78 -10.13
CA ASP A 49 -20.09 -12.11 -9.50
C ASP A 49 -18.94 -12.32 -8.50
N VAL A 50 -17.78 -11.68 -8.63
CA VAL A 50 -16.63 -11.90 -7.74
C VAL A 50 -15.68 -10.71 -7.72
N GLU A 51 -15.45 -10.17 -6.54
CA GLU A 51 -14.34 -9.22 -6.30
C GLU A 51 -12.99 -9.87 -6.63
N ALA A 52 -12.15 -9.19 -7.38
CA ALA A 52 -10.84 -9.71 -7.76
C ALA A 52 -9.81 -8.60 -7.96
N THR A 53 -8.56 -8.94 -7.70
CA THR A 53 -7.41 -8.14 -8.12
C THR A 53 -6.81 -8.76 -9.36
N TYR A 54 -6.54 -7.93 -10.35
CA TYR A 54 -5.88 -8.30 -11.59
C TYR A 54 -4.50 -7.65 -11.67
N VAL A 55 -3.52 -8.37 -12.20
CA VAL A 55 -2.18 -7.86 -12.45
C VAL A 55 -1.75 -8.17 -13.88
N GLN A 56 -1.00 -7.25 -14.47
CA GLN A 56 -0.37 -7.51 -15.76
C GLN A 56 1.02 -6.85 -15.83
N GLY A 57 1.97 -7.58 -16.42
CA GLY A 57 3.32 -7.08 -16.69
C GLY A 57 3.34 -6.33 -18.02
N LEU A 58 3.93 -5.14 -18.03
CA LEU A 58 4.04 -4.28 -19.20
C LEU A 58 5.47 -3.82 -19.39
N ASN A 59 5.97 -3.85 -20.65
CA ASN A 59 7.34 -3.42 -20.96
C ASN A 59 7.45 -1.91 -21.06
N ASP A 60 6.36 -1.23 -21.44
CA ASP A 60 6.30 0.20 -21.66
C ASP A 60 4.95 0.76 -21.21
N LEU A 61 4.99 1.97 -20.70
CA LEU A 61 3.81 2.73 -20.27
C LEU A 61 3.65 4.03 -21.06
N SER A 62 4.45 4.25 -22.12
CA SER A 62 4.46 5.50 -22.89
C SER A 62 3.30 5.59 -23.88
N SER A 63 2.68 4.47 -24.23
CA SER A 63 1.61 4.41 -25.24
C SER A 63 0.69 3.20 -25.04
N GLY A 64 -0.38 3.14 -25.82
CA GLY A 64 -1.33 2.03 -25.80
C GLY A 64 -2.47 2.19 -24.79
N VAL A 65 -3.14 1.10 -24.49
CA VAL A 65 -4.26 1.02 -23.54
C VAL A 65 -3.99 -0.07 -22.54
N ILE A 66 -4.04 0.27 -21.25
CA ILE A 66 -4.00 -0.67 -20.16
C ILE A 66 -5.44 -1.10 -19.88
N SER A 67 -5.78 -2.33 -20.27
CA SER A 67 -7.06 -2.96 -19.99
C SER A 67 -6.82 -4.23 -19.20
N TRP A 68 -7.51 -4.39 -18.09
CA TRP A 68 -7.44 -5.59 -17.26
C TRP A 68 -8.46 -6.64 -17.73
N GLN A 69 -9.50 -6.25 -18.46
CA GLN A 69 -10.44 -7.18 -19.08
C GLN A 69 -9.73 -8.01 -20.15
N ASN A 70 -9.69 -9.32 -19.96
CA ASN A 70 -9.06 -10.30 -20.83
C ASN A 70 -7.53 -10.26 -20.93
N TYR A 71 -6.86 -9.37 -20.19
CA TYR A 71 -5.41 -9.19 -20.27
C TYR A 71 -4.66 -9.29 -18.93
N GLY A 72 -5.39 -9.29 -17.81
CA GLY A 72 -4.79 -9.40 -16.48
C GLY A 72 -4.85 -10.81 -15.93
N PHE A 73 -3.80 -11.24 -15.23
CA PHE A 73 -3.82 -12.43 -14.39
C PHE A 73 -4.65 -12.15 -13.14
N ARG A 74 -5.65 -12.98 -12.90
CA ARG A 74 -6.52 -12.87 -11.73
C ARG A 74 -5.87 -13.47 -10.51
N LEU A 75 -5.61 -12.63 -9.50
CA LEU A 75 -5.18 -13.09 -8.19
C LEU A 75 -6.36 -13.66 -7.41
N PRO A 76 -6.23 -14.84 -6.81
CA PRO A 76 -7.28 -15.44 -5.99
C PRO A 76 -7.37 -14.70 -4.64
N ALA A 77 -8.12 -13.60 -4.61
CA ALA A 77 -8.34 -12.78 -3.43
C ALA A 77 -9.80 -12.36 -3.35
N THR A 78 -10.35 -12.27 -2.14
CA THR A 78 -11.77 -12.03 -1.89
C THR A 78 -12.11 -10.57 -1.67
N VAL A 79 -11.14 -9.74 -1.26
CA VAL A 79 -11.28 -8.30 -1.02
C VAL A 79 -9.96 -7.66 -1.39
N THR A 80 -9.88 -6.38 -1.38
CA THR A 80 -8.73 -5.58 -1.75
C THR A 80 -7.38 -6.21 -1.39
N THR A 81 -6.72 -6.81 -2.36
CA THR A 81 -5.39 -7.39 -2.21
C THR A 81 -4.36 -6.28 -2.00
N ARG A 82 -3.42 -6.48 -1.09
CA ARG A 82 -2.22 -5.65 -1.01
C ARG A 82 -1.19 -6.28 -1.93
N PHE A 83 -0.76 -5.52 -2.91
CA PHE A 83 0.08 -5.99 -4.00
C PHE A 83 1.43 -5.26 -4.01
N TYR A 84 2.49 -6.00 -4.28
CA TYR A 84 3.83 -5.47 -4.55
C TYR A 84 4.56 -6.34 -5.56
N SER A 85 5.55 -5.78 -6.26
CA SER A 85 6.45 -6.53 -7.11
C SER A 85 7.90 -6.50 -6.59
N SER A 86 8.73 -7.47 -7.01
CA SER A 86 10.18 -7.35 -6.86
C SER A 86 10.71 -6.20 -7.73
N THR A 87 11.85 -5.67 -7.36
CA THR A 87 12.48 -4.53 -8.08
C THR A 87 12.76 -4.84 -9.54
N ASP A 88 13.05 -6.10 -9.85
CA ASP A 88 13.28 -6.58 -11.21
C ASP A 88 11.99 -7.06 -11.92
N GLY A 89 10.84 -6.99 -11.27
CA GLY A 89 9.54 -7.38 -11.82
C GLY A 89 9.31 -8.89 -11.98
N LYS A 90 10.26 -9.75 -11.55
CA LYS A 90 10.15 -11.20 -11.69
C LYS A 90 9.13 -11.83 -10.76
N TYR A 91 8.92 -11.24 -9.60
CA TYR A 91 8.01 -11.75 -8.58
C TYR A 91 6.95 -10.74 -8.24
N VAL A 92 5.76 -11.24 -7.96
CA VAL A 92 4.68 -10.46 -7.37
C VAL A 92 4.22 -11.08 -6.07
N TYR A 93 3.87 -10.23 -5.13
CA TYR A 93 3.43 -10.59 -3.79
C TYR A 93 2.03 -10.05 -3.57
N ALA A 94 1.12 -10.94 -3.20
CA ALA A 94 -0.29 -10.60 -3.02
C ALA A 94 -0.76 -11.02 -1.63
N LEU A 95 -1.14 -10.06 -0.79
CA LEU A 95 -1.73 -10.32 0.52
C LEU A 95 -3.25 -10.23 0.42
N ASP A 96 -3.92 -11.31 0.74
CA ASP A 96 -5.35 -11.30 1.05
C ASP A 96 -5.55 -10.54 2.37
N TYR A 97 -6.08 -9.32 2.27
CA TYR A 97 -6.17 -8.40 3.39
C TYR A 97 -6.99 -8.95 4.57
N PRO A 98 -8.22 -9.52 4.38
CA PRO A 98 -9.00 -10.04 5.49
C PRO A 98 -8.40 -11.27 6.15
N ALA A 99 -7.80 -12.16 5.36
CA ALA A 99 -7.27 -13.42 5.86
C ALA A 99 -5.84 -13.31 6.41
N GLY A 100 -5.09 -12.29 6.00
CA GLY A 100 -3.67 -12.15 6.33
C GLY A 100 -2.80 -13.22 5.66
N ILE A 101 -3.23 -13.71 4.48
CA ILE A 101 -2.54 -14.75 3.71
C ILE A 101 -1.75 -14.11 2.59
N LEU A 102 -0.44 -14.32 2.57
CA LEU A 102 0.48 -13.83 1.56
C LEU A 102 0.85 -14.94 0.58
N ALA A 103 0.69 -14.67 -0.71
CA ALA A 103 1.11 -15.54 -1.81
C ALA A 103 2.22 -14.86 -2.64
N LYS A 104 3.13 -15.69 -3.20
CA LYS A 104 4.19 -15.29 -4.12
C LYS A 104 3.95 -15.94 -5.48
N TYR A 105 4.10 -15.16 -6.54
CA TYR A 105 3.99 -15.63 -7.92
C TYR A 105 5.23 -15.24 -8.69
N GLY A 106 5.69 -16.12 -9.59
CA GLY A 106 6.69 -15.82 -10.60
C GLY A 106 6.01 -15.32 -11.88
N TYR A 107 6.59 -14.33 -12.51
CA TYR A 107 6.13 -13.78 -13.78
C TYR A 107 6.90 -14.38 -14.95
N HIS A 108 6.20 -14.96 -15.92
CA HIS A 108 6.74 -15.66 -17.09
C HIS A 108 6.46 -14.94 -18.42
N GLY A 109 5.87 -13.74 -18.35
CA GLY A 109 5.51 -12.90 -19.50
C GLY A 109 4.01 -12.83 -19.78
N GLY A 110 3.54 -11.71 -20.32
CA GLY A 110 2.11 -11.51 -20.66
C GLY A 110 1.18 -11.70 -19.47
N GLN A 111 0.34 -12.73 -19.51
CA GLN A 111 -0.58 -13.13 -18.44
C GLN A 111 -0.11 -14.34 -17.64
N ASP A 112 1.08 -14.83 -17.96
CA ASP A 112 1.60 -16.05 -17.36
C ASP A 112 2.28 -15.77 -16.02
N TYR A 113 1.59 -16.15 -14.94
CA TYR A 113 2.05 -16.07 -13.57
C TYR A 113 1.85 -17.41 -12.89
N ALA A 114 2.90 -17.97 -12.36
CA ALA A 114 2.86 -19.23 -11.62
C ALA A 114 3.09 -19.00 -10.13
N LYS A 115 2.26 -19.61 -9.30
CA LYS A 115 2.43 -19.58 -7.84
C LYS A 115 3.73 -20.27 -7.44
N ILE A 116 4.50 -19.65 -6.54
CA ILE A 116 5.75 -20.17 -6.02
C ILE A 116 5.58 -20.56 -4.56
N GLY A 117 5.73 -21.84 -4.29
CA GLY A 117 5.63 -22.39 -2.93
C GLY A 117 4.21 -22.35 -2.35
N GLY A 118 4.13 -22.47 -1.03
CA GLY A 118 2.88 -22.40 -0.28
C GLY A 118 2.49 -20.97 0.12
N ASP A 119 1.25 -20.82 0.56
CA ASP A 119 0.79 -19.56 1.15
C ASP A 119 1.37 -19.38 2.56
N LEU A 120 1.75 -18.14 2.87
CA LEU A 120 2.13 -17.75 4.22
C LEU A 120 0.91 -17.19 4.95
N ASN A 121 0.44 -17.84 5.99
CA ASN A 121 -0.53 -17.25 6.92
C ASN A 121 0.22 -16.40 7.96
N ALA A 122 0.26 -15.09 7.75
CA ALA A 122 0.89 -14.14 8.64
C ALA A 122 -0.01 -13.74 9.83
N SER A 123 -1.33 -14.00 9.76
CA SER A 123 -2.28 -13.57 10.80
C SER A 123 -2.04 -14.24 12.14
N ILE A 124 -1.63 -15.51 12.15
CA ILE A 124 -1.39 -16.29 13.37
C ILE A 124 -0.22 -15.72 14.18
N PRO A 125 1.03 -15.63 13.63
CA PRO A 125 2.16 -15.11 14.40
C PRO A 125 2.03 -13.63 14.75
N VAL A 126 1.37 -12.83 13.91
CA VAL A 126 1.15 -11.40 14.14
C VAL A 126 -0.01 -11.15 15.12
N GLY A 127 -0.92 -12.11 15.27
CA GLY A 127 -2.06 -12.01 16.19
C GLY A 127 -3.14 -11.03 15.72
N ALA A 128 -3.28 -10.85 14.40
CA ALA A 128 -4.26 -9.94 13.82
C ALA A 128 -4.69 -10.41 12.43
N ASN A 129 -5.95 -10.18 12.12
CA ASN A 129 -6.50 -10.24 10.76
C ASN A 129 -6.46 -8.83 10.13
N ALA A 130 -6.83 -8.73 8.87
CA ALA A 130 -6.84 -7.48 8.12
C ALA A 130 -5.47 -6.76 8.14
N LEU A 131 -4.42 -7.53 7.88
CA LEU A 131 -3.04 -7.07 7.87
C LEU A 131 -2.79 -6.15 6.66
N ARG A 132 -2.04 -5.08 6.88
CA ARG A 132 -1.46 -4.27 5.81
C ARG A 132 -0.07 -4.76 5.51
N LEU A 133 0.25 -4.86 4.22
CA LEU A 133 1.56 -5.26 3.72
C LEU A 133 2.31 -4.03 3.22
N THR A 134 3.60 -3.99 3.49
CA THR A 134 4.55 -3.07 2.86
C THR A 134 5.82 -3.83 2.52
N LYS A 135 6.16 -3.89 1.24
CA LYS A 135 7.47 -4.41 0.81
C LYS A 135 8.56 -3.40 1.21
N ILE A 136 9.57 -3.87 1.89
CA ILE A 136 10.72 -3.06 2.33
C ILE A 136 11.81 -3.09 1.25
N ASP A 137 12.16 -4.29 0.83
CA ASP A 137 13.10 -4.59 -0.26
C ASP A 137 12.74 -5.94 -0.90
N ASP A 138 13.61 -6.51 -1.73
CA ASP A 138 13.32 -7.78 -2.39
C ASP A 138 13.42 -9.00 -1.46
N ASN A 139 14.00 -8.83 -0.27
CA ASN A 139 14.14 -9.89 0.72
C ASN A 139 13.10 -9.79 1.83
N TYR A 140 12.60 -8.58 2.14
CA TYR A 140 11.76 -8.35 3.31
C TYR A 140 10.52 -7.52 3.01
N ALA A 141 9.45 -7.89 3.71
CA ALA A 141 8.23 -7.10 3.83
C ALA A 141 7.84 -6.97 5.31
N MET A 142 7.02 -5.99 5.62
CA MET A 142 6.39 -5.85 6.92
C MET A 142 4.87 -5.89 6.80
N VAL A 143 4.25 -6.51 7.80
CA VAL A 143 2.79 -6.50 7.96
C VAL A 143 2.43 -5.87 9.28
N HIS A 144 1.27 -5.18 9.31
CA HIS A 144 0.81 -4.54 10.54
C HIS A 144 -0.71 -4.41 10.60
N ALA A 145 -1.20 -4.31 11.82
CA ALA A 145 -2.57 -3.91 12.17
C ALA A 145 -2.56 -3.06 13.44
N VAL A 146 -3.65 -2.39 13.74
CA VAL A 146 -3.82 -1.66 15.00
C VAL A 146 -4.98 -2.27 15.76
N ARG A 147 -4.74 -2.57 17.03
CA ARG A 147 -5.77 -2.94 17.99
C ARG A 147 -6.13 -1.70 18.80
N SER A 148 -7.26 -1.13 18.47
CA SER A 148 -7.83 -0.03 19.26
C SER A 148 -8.21 -0.52 20.64
N THR A 149 -7.81 0.22 21.67
CA THR A 149 -8.30 0.01 23.03
C THR A 149 -9.75 0.50 23.13
N ALA A 150 -10.43 0.15 24.20
CA ALA A 150 -11.72 0.77 24.54
C ALA A 150 -11.54 2.31 24.59
N GLY A 151 -12.60 3.04 24.31
CA GLY A 151 -12.62 4.51 24.41
C GLY A 151 -12.18 5.02 25.78
N PRO A 152 -12.40 6.32 26.06
CA PRO A 152 -12.04 6.90 27.34
C PRO A 152 -12.68 6.15 28.50
N THR A 153 -11.90 5.89 29.55
CA THR A 153 -12.39 5.21 30.77
C THR A 153 -12.97 6.21 31.75
N GLU A 154 -12.55 7.47 31.67
CA GLU A 154 -13.02 8.54 32.54
C GLU A 154 -12.86 9.89 31.85
N ILE A 155 -13.80 10.79 32.08
CA ILE A 155 -13.74 12.20 31.71
C ILE A 155 -14.04 13.03 32.97
N ALA A 156 -13.05 13.75 33.47
CA ALA A 156 -13.19 14.59 34.64
C ALA A 156 -12.53 15.95 34.39
N ALA A 157 -13.24 17.04 34.70
CA ALA A 157 -12.73 18.42 34.56
C ALA A 157 -12.07 18.72 33.21
N SER A 158 -12.64 18.22 32.10
CA SER A 158 -12.09 18.33 30.74
C SER A 158 -10.76 17.60 30.53
N VAL A 159 -10.44 16.64 31.36
CA VAL A 159 -9.30 15.72 31.21
C VAL A 159 -9.79 14.32 30.94
N MET A 160 -9.15 13.65 30.02
CA MET A 160 -9.57 12.30 29.60
C MET A 160 -8.52 11.26 30.00
N THR A 161 -8.99 10.19 30.64
CA THR A 161 -8.15 9.03 30.93
C THR A 161 -8.33 7.96 29.87
N MET A 162 -7.24 7.62 29.19
CA MET A 162 -7.20 6.58 28.15
C MET A 162 -5.92 5.76 28.25
N LYS A 163 -6.04 4.44 27.96
CA LYS A 163 -4.87 3.58 27.77
C LYS A 163 -4.28 3.79 26.37
N PRO A 164 -2.97 3.62 26.19
CA PRO A 164 -2.36 3.59 24.86
C PRO A 164 -2.96 2.49 23.99
N ASP A 165 -3.12 2.77 22.69
CA ASP A 165 -3.43 1.75 21.69
C ASP A 165 -2.21 0.87 21.43
N THR A 166 -2.42 -0.28 20.80
CA THR A 166 -1.35 -1.21 20.45
C THR A 166 -1.38 -1.53 18.96
N ALA A 167 -0.21 -1.74 18.38
CA ALA A 167 -0.06 -2.32 17.05
C ALA A 167 0.37 -3.79 17.15
N GLN A 168 -0.02 -4.56 16.15
CA GLN A 168 0.51 -5.88 15.84
C GLN A 168 1.40 -5.71 14.60
N ILE A 169 2.65 -6.16 14.68
CA ILE A 169 3.62 -5.96 13.60
C ILE A 169 4.36 -7.28 13.37
N GLY A 170 4.63 -7.59 12.11
CA GLY A 170 5.46 -8.73 11.71
C GLY A 170 6.44 -8.36 10.61
N VAL A 171 7.60 -9.00 10.61
CA VAL A 171 8.61 -8.97 9.55
C VAL A 171 8.54 -10.28 8.80
N ILE A 172 8.44 -10.21 7.49
CA ILE A 172 8.32 -11.37 6.59
C ILE A 172 9.58 -11.45 5.74
N ASN A 173 10.17 -12.64 5.69
CA ASN A 173 11.20 -12.97 4.72
C ASN A 173 10.49 -13.43 3.43
N LEU A 174 10.70 -12.70 2.33
CA LEU A 174 10.06 -12.92 1.03
C LEU A 174 10.74 -14.04 0.21
N GLU A 175 11.97 -14.40 0.55
CA GLU A 175 12.67 -15.51 -0.08
C GLU A 175 12.09 -16.83 0.42
N THR A 176 12.05 -17.00 1.75
CA THR A 176 11.58 -18.24 2.39
C THR A 176 10.06 -18.26 2.63
N MET A 177 9.36 -17.16 2.38
CA MET A 177 7.93 -16.99 2.67
C MET A 177 7.60 -17.39 4.12
N SER A 178 8.29 -16.76 5.08
CA SER A 178 8.13 -17.02 6.53
C SER A 178 8.09 -15.74 7.34
N VAL A 179 7.43 -15.78 8.51
CA VAL A 179 7.50 -14.68 9.48
C VAL A 179 8.79 -14.83 10.28
N GLU A 180 9.69 -13.85 10.15
CA GLU A 180 10.97 -13.82 10.83
C GLU A 180 10.87 -13.30 12.26
N SER A 181 10.07 -12.27 12.45
CA SER A 181 9.76 -11.73 13.78
C SER A 181 8.35 -11.17 13.83
N ALA A 182 7.73 -11.20 15.01
CA ALA A 182 6.43 -10.61 15.25
C ALA A 182 6.31 -10.06 16.69
N ASP A 183 5.58 -8.97 16.86
CA ASP A 183 5.17 -8.45 18.15
C ASP A 183 3.68 -8.13 18.11
N GLN A 184 2.91 -8.83 18.95
CA GLN A 184 1.44 -8.72 19.01
C GLN A 184 0.97 -7.55 19.87
N LYS A 185 1.88 -6.81 20.51
CA LYS A 185 1.52 -5.77 21.48
C LYS A 185 2.53 -4.63 21.52
N VAL A 186 2.85 -4.06 20.38
CA VAL A 186 3.67 -2.84 20.29
C VAL A 186 2.86 -1.66 20.86
N ILE A 187 3.31 -1.10 21.97
CA ILE A 187 2.59 -0.01 22.66
C ILE A 187 2.84 1.30 21.93
N MET A 188 1.76 2.01 21.58
CA MET A 188 1.78 3.31 20.91
C MET A 188 1.42 4.42 21.91
N ASP A 189 2.36 4.82 22.73
CA ASP A 189 2.11 5.77 23.80
C ASP A 189 2.39 7.23 23.37
N LEU A 190 1.34 8.03 23.31
CA LEU A 190 1.41 9.48 23.07
C LEU A 190 1.87 10.29 24.30
N GLY A 191 2.05 9.65 25.46
CA GLY A 191 2.23 10.33 26.74
C GLY A 191 0.92 10.78 27.40
N ASN A 192 0.92 10.87 28.71
CA ASN A 192 -0.28 11.19 29.50
C ASN A 192 -0.90 12.54 29.12
N GLU A 193 -0.07 13.55 28.93
CA GLU A 193 -0.52 14.92 28.61
C GLU A 193 -1.31 14.96 27.30
N VAL A 194 -0.80 14.31 26.24
CA VAL A 194 -1.46 14.33 24.93
C VAL A 194 -2.71 13.45 24.93
N ARG A 195 -2.69 12.30 25.64
CA ARG A 195 -3.90 11.49 25.82
C ARG A 195 -4.97 12.23 26.62
N ALA A 196 -4.58 12.99 27.62
CA ALA A 196 -5.51 13.80 28.43
C ALA A 196 -6.28 14.86 27.60
N LEU A 197 -5.69 15.30 26.47
CA LEU A 197 -6.34 16.18 25.47
C LEU A 197 -7.27 15.42 24.51
N GLY A 198 -7.49 14.12 24.74
CA GLY A 198 -8.37 13.29 23.94
C GLY A 198 -7.71 12.63 22.72
N TYR A 199 -6.40 12.72 22.53
CA TYR A 199 -5.72 12.11 21.39
C TYR A 199 -5.43 10.62 21.58
N ARG A 200 -5.60 9.86 20.47
CA ARG A 200 -5.19 8.45 20.35
C ARG A 200 -4.65 8.16 18.97
N ILE A 201 -3.88 7.08 18.85
CA ILE A 201 -3.44 6.54 17.56
C ILE A 201 -4.42 5.43 17.14
N PHE A 202 -5.19 5.67 16.07
CA PHE A 202 -6.15 4.68 15.56
C PHE A 202 -5.63 3.90 14.35
N ARG A 203 -4.53 4.38 13.75
CA ARG A 203 -3.93 3.79 12.56
C ARG A 203 -2.43 4.06 12.53
N ILE A 204 -1.66 3.11 12.01
CA ILE A 204 -0.31 3.32 11.52
C ILE A 204 -0.27 3.05 10.01
N ASP A 205 0.59 3.78 9.31
CA ASP A 205 0.74 3.74 7.86
C ASP A 205 1.91 2.85 7.44
N ALA A 206 2.22 2.76 6.14
CA ALA A 206 3.33 1.99 5.61
C ALA A 206 4.68 2.39 6.25
N PRO A 207 5.49 1.44 6.73
CA PRO A 207 6.76 1.76 7.38
C PRO A 207 7.86 2.09 6.38
N VAL A 208 8.84 2.85 6.88
CA VAL A 208 10.13 3.09 6.23
C VAL A 208 11.24 2.66 7.18
N ILE A 209 12.26 1.98 6.63
CA ILE A 209 13.41 1.49 7.39
C ILE A 209 14.60 2.43 7.23
N SER A 210 15.14 2.89 8.35
CA SER A 210 16.38 3.66 8.38
C SER A 210 17.17 3.38 9.67
N ASN A 211 18.47 3.20 9.54
CA ASN A 211 19.40 3.07 10.68
C ASN A 211 18.95 2.01 11.72
N GLY A 212 18.50 0.83 11.25
CA GLY A 212 18.04 -0.26 12.12
C GLY A 212 16.73 0.03 12.88
N LYS A 213 15.92 0.97 12.40
CA LYS A 213 14.60 1.32 12.93
C LYS A 213 13.55 1.28 11.84
N ALA A 214 12.34 0.87 12.20
CA ALA A 214 11.14 1.03 11.38
C ALA A 214 10.33 2.22 11.90
N PHE A 215 9.95 3.10 10.99
CA PHE A 215 9.17 4.31 11.25
C PHE A 215 7.81 4.19 10.58
N TYR A 216 6.73 4.37 11.34
CA TYR A 216 5.36 4.32 10.87
C TYR A 216 4.68 5.67 11.07
N GLY A 217 4.12 6.26 10.05
CA GLY A 217 3.24 7.41 10.21
C GLY A 217 2.00 7.05 11.01
N CYS A 218 1.45 7.99 11.79
CA CYS A 218 0.32 7.73 12.64
C CYS A 218 -0.91 8.55 12.24
N GLY A 219 -2.04 7.87 12.13
CA GLY A 219 -3.35 8.50 12.10
C GLY A 219 -3.83 8.78 13.53
N LEU A 220 -4.12 10.07 13.81
CA LEU A 220 -4.62 10.51 15.11
C LEU A 220 -6.13 10.70 15.06
N GLN A 221 -6.83 10.22 16.07
CA GLN A 221 -8.19 10.61 16.41
C GLN A 221 -8.17 11.53 17.62
N ARG A 222 -9.21 12.38 17.74
CA ARG A 222 -9.39 13.22 18.91
C ARG A 222 -10.81 13.08 19.44
N TYR A 223 -10.92 12.79 20.71
CA TYR A 223 -12.19 12.75 21.42
C TYR A 223 -12.58 14.15 21.91
N ASN A 224 -13.86 14.44 21.82
CA ASN A 224 -14.43 15.61 22.46
C ASN A 224 -14.45 15.40 23.99
N LEU A 225 -13.80 16.31 24.72
CA LEU A 225 -13.63 16.20 26.17
C LEU A 225 -14.92 16.37 26.98
N VAL A 226 -16.00 16.82 26.34
CA VAL A 226 -17.32 16.96 26.99
C VAL A 226 -18.17 15.71 26.75
N THR A 227 -18.21 15.25 25.49
CA THR A 227 -19.11 14.15 25.09
C THR A 227 -18.47 12.76 25.19
N GLY A 228 -17.14 12.68 25.29
CA GLY A 228 -16.39 11.41 25.26
C GLY A 228 -16.46 10.68 23.93
N LYS A 229 -16.93 11.30 22.87
CA LYS A 229 -17.05 10.69 21.55
C LYS A 229 -15.92 11.17 20.63
N ASN A 230 -15.52 10.33 19.71
CA ASN A 230 -14.59 10.74 18.65
C ASN A 230 -15.21 11.89 17.84
N ASP A 231 -14.45 12.94 17.63
CA ASP A 231 -14.88 14.13 16.90
C ASP A 231 -13.86 14.48 15.82
N ASN A 232 -14.22 14.16 14.58
CA ASN A 232 -13.37 14.39 13.43
C ASN A 232 -13.30 15.87 13.02
N THR A 233 -14.17 16.74 13.56
CA THR A 233 -14.15 18.17 13.31
C THR A 233 -13.09 18.90 14.13
N LEU A 234 -12.64 18.30 15.24
CA LEU A 234 -11.59 18.88 16.07
C LEU A 234 -10.24 18.90 15.34
N PRO A 235 -9.53 20.02 15.35
CA PRO A 235 -8.23 20.14 14.70
C PRO A 235 -7.21 19.19 15.34
N LYS A 236 -6.35 18.58 14.49
CA LYS A 236 -5.23 17.75 14.93
C LYS A 236 -3.97 18.62 14.99
N GLU A 237 -3.60 19.03 16.21
CA GLU A 237 -2.48 19.93 16.45
C GLU A 237 -1.11 19.23 16.48
N TYR A 238 -1.11 17.89 16.46
CA TYR A 238 0.08 17.09 16.48
C TYR A 238 0.20 16.26 15.20
N ALA A 239 1.45 16.00 14.77
CA ALA A 239 1.78 14.85 13.95
C ALA A 239 2.57 13.84 14.79
N ALA A 240 2.41 12.56 14.48
CA ALA A 240 3.01 11.46 15.23
C ALA A 240 3.64 10.42 14.30
N VAL A 241 4.75 9.84 14.73
CA VAL A 241 5.43 8.71 14.07
C VAL A 241 5.79 7.68 15.12
N LEU A 242 5.37 6.44 14.94
CA LEU A 242 5.82 5.31 15.75
C LEU A 242 7.17 4.84 15.22
N GLN A 243 8.14 4.68 16.10
CA GLN A 243 9.45 4.07 15.84
C GLN A 243 9.56 2.76 16.64
N VAL A 244 10.09 1.71 16.02
CA VAL A 244 10.49 0.46 16.67
C VAL A 244 11.85 0.01 16.15
N ASP A 245 12.55 -0.82 16.87
CA ASP A 245 13.77 -1.46 16.39
C ASP A 245 13.45 -2.43 15.24
N TYR A 246 14.30 -2.47 14.22
CA TYR A 246 14.15 -3.38 13.10
C TYR A 246 15.36 -4.32 13.01
N PRO A 247 15.18 -5.63 12.84
CA PRO A 247 13.92 -6.36 12.68
C PRO A 247 13.27 -6.83 14.00
N SER A 248 13.86 -6.52 15.17
CA SER A 248 13.46 -7.09 16.46
C SER A 248 12.12 -6.61 17.01
N LEU A 249 11.57 -5.50 16.48
CA LEU A 249 10.30 -4.87 16.86
C LEU A 249 10.23 -4.39 18.31
N LYS A 250 11.39 -4.23 18.96
CA LYS A 250 11.52 -3.80 20.36
C LYS A 250 11.60 -2.27 20.48
N ASN A 251 11.59 -1.79 21.73
CA ASN A 251 11.79 -0.39 22.10
C ASN A 251 10.85 0.59 21.35
N PRO A 252 9.51 0.37 21.39
CA PRO A 252 8.56 1.26 20.73
C PRO A 252 8.63 2.66 21.33
N LYS A 253 8.64 3.67 20.47
CA LYS A 253 8.63 5.09 20.83
C LYS A 253 7.73 5.85 19.87
N VAL A 254 6.85 6.71 20.39
CA VAL A 254 6.12 7.67 19.57
C VAL A 254 6.88 9.00 19.56
N ILE A 255 7.20 9.47 18.35
CA ILE A 255 7.84 10.76 18.11
C ILE A 255 6.73 11.75 17.74
N LEU A 256 6.57 12.80 18.53
CA LEU A 256 5.51 13.80 18.40
C LEU A 256 6.07 15.17 18.03
N THR A 257 5.28 15.95 17.29
CA THR A 257 5.57 17.35 17.02
C THR A 257 4.28 18.17 16.83
N GLN A 258 4.37 19.47 17.10
CA GLN A 258 3.41 20.49 16.66
C GLN A 258 3.96 21.36 15.53
N HIS A 259 5.21 21.14 15.12
CA HIS A 259 5.86 21.90 14.04
C HIS A 259 5.22 21.64 12.67
N VAL A 260 4.89 20.36 12.39
CA VAL A 260 3.94 19.95 11.36
C VAL A 260 2.72 19.37 12.06
N LYS A 261 1.53 19.55 11.47
CA LYS A 261 0.28 19.22 12.16
C LYS A 261 -0.58 18.30 11.32
N GLY A 262 -1.29 17.38 11.98
CA GLY A 262 -2.28 16.53 11.35
C GLY A 262 -1.85 15.09 11.17
N ASN A 263 -2.66 14.37 10.41
CA ASN A 263 -2.45 12.94 10.17
C ASN A 263 -1.48 12.70 9.03
N THR A 264 -0.74 11.60 9.15
CA THR A 264 -0.04 11.00 8.03
C THR A 264 -1.04 10.14 7.25
N ASN A 265 -1.63 10.61 6.18
CA ASN A 265 -2.65 9.87 5.44
C ASN A 265 -2.03 8.87 4.45
N GLY A 266 -1.35 7.86 4.96
CA GLY A 266 -0.70 6.80 4.18
C GLY A 266 -1.43 5.46 4.24
N TYR A 267 -2.75 5.45 4.17
CA TYR A 267 -3.54 4.22 4.34
C TYR A 267 -3.22 3.14 3.31
N ARG A 268 -3.00 3.52 2.07
CA ARG A 268 -2.74 2.62 0.93
C ARG A 268 -1.57 3.08 0.06
N THR A 269 -1.07 4.27 0.32
CA THR A 269 0.05 4.90 -0.39
C THR A 269 1.17 5.22 0.61
N PRO A 270 2.42 5.25 0.20
CA PRO A 270 3.51 5.65 1.09
C PRO A 270 3.29 7.09 1.57
N ASN A 271 3.57 7.33 2.85
CA ASN A 271 3.49 8.66 3.45
C ASN A 271 4.83 9.09 4.08
N LEU A 272 5.64 8.13 4.47
CA LEU A 272 6.99 8.36 4.95
C LEU A 272 7.98 7.95 3.87
N HIS A 273 9.07 8.72 3.78
CA HIS A 273 10.18 8.42 2.88
C HIS A 273 11.51 8.65 3.56
N LYS A 274 12.52 7.93 3.13
CA LYS A 274 13.91 8.13 3.55
C LYS A 274 14.63 9.00 2.53
N ASP A 275 15.29 10.07 2.99
CA ASP A 275 16.18 10.85 2.15
C ASP A 275 17.56 10.17 2.02
N GLU A 276 18.44 10.76 1.22
CA GLU A 276 19.79 10.23 0.95
C GLU A 276 20.69 10.21 2.19
N GLU A 277 20.38 11.01 3.22
CA GLU A 277 21.10 11.08 4.48
C GLU A 277 20.55 10.09 5.51
N GLY A 278 19.47 9.37 5.20
CA GLY A 278 18.79 8.44 6.10
C GLY A 278 17.82 9.12 7.06
N ASN A 279 17.51 10.41 6.89
CA ASN A 279 16.44 11.05 7.63
C ASN A 279 15.07 10.61 7.12
N ILE A 280 14.05 10.73 7.96
CA ILE A 280 12.67 10.37 7.57
C ILE A 280 11.89 11.63 7.26
N LEU A 281 11.42 11.73 6.03
CA LEU A 281 10.51 12.77 5.58
C LEU A 281 9.07 12.32 5.82
N VAL A 282 8.24 13.20 6.38
CA VAL A 282 6.89 12.89 6.86
C VAL A 282 5.92 13.93 6.33
N ALA A 283 5.00 13.54 5.46
CA ALA A 283 3.90 14.43 5.08
C ALA A 283 2.76 14.32 6.08
N ALA A 284 2.26 15.45 6.54
CA ALA A 284 1.11 15.55 7.45
C ALA A 284 0.09 16.54 6.92
N SER A 285 -1.20 16.25 7.14
CA SER A 285 -2.28 17.14 6.74
C SER A 285 -3.38 17.23 7.81
N SER A 286 -3.90 18.43 7.99
CA SER A 286 -5.03 18.72 8.90
C SER A 286 -5.90 19.81 8.29
N GLY A 287 -7.08 19.44 7.82
CA GLY A 287 -8.02 20.39 7.20
C GLY A 287 -7.44 21.05 5.96
N THR A 288 -7.01 22.29 6.08
CA THR A 288 -6.43 23.10 5.00
C THR A 288 -4.91 23.22 5.06
N ASN A 289 -4.24 22.42 5.88
CA ASN A 289 -2.79 22.45 6.02
C ASN A 289 -2.17 21.15 5.50
N VAL A 290 -1.22 21.29 4.58
CA VAL A 290 -0.37 20.18 4.10
C VAL A 290 1.07 20.61 4.21
N SER A 291 1.87 19.86 4.96
CA SER A 291 3.28 20.15 5.14
C SER A 291 4.12 18.88 5.26
N ILE A 292 5.41 18.99 4.90
CA ILE A 292 6.40 17.93 5.05
C ILE A 292 7.36 18.34 6.17
N GLY A 293 7.48 17.49 7.18
CA GLY A 293 8.48 17.56 8.24
C GLY A 293 9.61 16.55 8.03
N LYS A 294 10.65 16.64 8.84
CA LYS A 294 11.81 15.76 8.83
C LYS A 294 12.08 15.22 10.21
N ILE A 295 12.34 13.93 10.34
CA ILE A 295 12.89 13.32 11.54
C ILE A 295 14.38 13.07 11.31
N LYS A 296 15.21 13.64 12.17
CA LYS A 296 16.65 13.51 12.21
C LYS A 296 17.06 13.09 13.61
N ASN A 297 17.95 12.10 13.74
CA ASN A 297 18.43 11.61 15.05
C ASN A 297 17.30 11.22 16.02
N GLY A 298 16.20 10.66 15.53
CA GLY A 298 15.06 10.18 16.33
C GLY A 298 14.16 11.27 16.93
N ALA A 299 14.19 12.49 16.39
CA ALA A 299 13.32 13.60 16.74
C ALA A 299 12.92 14.42 15.50
N PHE A 300 11.79 15.13 15.54
CA PHE A 300 11.46 16.09 14.48
C PHE A 300 12.46 17.26 14.50
N ASP A 301 12.99 17.57 13.33
CA ASP A 301 13.84 18.73 13.09
C ASP A 301 12.95 19.98 12.97
N ILE A 302 12.95 20.82 14.00
CA ILE A 302 12.14 22.04 14.05
C ILE A 302 12.65 23.14 13.11
N SER A 303 13.85 23.00 12.55
CA SER A 303 14.39 23.93 11.55
C SER A 303 13.93 23.60 10.13
N PHE A 304 13.35 22.41 9.93
CA PHE A 304 12.91 21.93 8.62
C PHE A 304 11.40 21.82 8.51
N LYS A 305 10.83 22.53 7.56
CA LYS A 305 9.44 22.39 7.14
C LYS A 305 9.25 22.84 5.72
N VAL A 306 8.61 22.02 4.90
CA VAL A 306 8.08 22.45 3.61
C VAL A 306 6.58 22.62 3.76
N ASP A 307 6.09 23.82 3.68
CA ASP A 307 4.68 24.18 3.81
C ASP A 307 4.06 24.31 2.41
N ILE A 308 3.36 23.24 1.98
CA ILE A 308 2.74 23.20 0.65
C ILE A 308 1.58 24.17 0.58
N THR A 309 0.79 24.29 1.64
CA THR A 309 -0.37 25.19 1.68
C THR A 309 0.03 26.66 1.58
N SER A 310 1.20 27.05 2.10
CA SER A 310 1.71 28.41 1.94
C SER A 310 2.08 28.77 0.50
N LYS A 311 2.32 27.75 -0.35
CA LYS A 311 2.66 27.91 -1.77
C LYS A 311 1.46 27.67 -2.70
N ILE A 312 0.54 26.82 -2.27
CA ILE A 312 -0.71 26.52 -2.97
C ILE A 312 -1.85 26.72 -1.98
N SER A 313 -2.47 27.92 -2.01
CA SER A 313 -3.41 28.41 -0.98
C SER A 313 -4.62 27.51 -0.74
N ASN A 314 -5.03 26.72 -1.69
CA ASN A 314 -6.17 25.81 -1.61
C ASN A 314 -5.78 24.33 -1.44
N ALA A 315 -4.51 24.02 -1.17
CA ALA A 315 -4.10 22.65 -0.87
C ALA A 315 -4.64 22.20 0.49
N GLY A 316 -5.45 21.16 0.49
CA GLY A 316 -6.10 20.61 1.67
C GLY A 316 -5.52 19.30 2.12
N THR A 317 -6.22 18.19 1.84
CA THR A 317 -5.78 16.86 2.25
C THR A 317 -4.73 16.30 1.29
N CYS A 318 -3.65 15.76 1.85
CA CYS A 318 -2.69 14.89 1.15
C CYS A 318 -2.98 13.43 1.52
N ASN A 319 -2.96 12.54 0.53
CA ASN A 319 -3.21 11.10 0.73
C ASN A 319 -2.05 10.27 0.20
N GLY A 320 -0.96 10.24 0.99
CA GLY A 320 0.33 9.73 0.55
C GLY A 320 1.08 10.68 -0.38
N TRP A 321 2.32 10.38 -0.67
CA TRP A 321 3.17 11.14 -1.57
C TRP A 321 4.36 10.28 -2.01
N PHE A 322 5.18 10.79 -2.94
CA PHE A 322 6.26 10.00 -3.54
C PHE A 322 7.55 10.81 -3.58
N TYR A 323 8.51 10.45 -2.77
CA TYR A 323 9.87 10.96 -2.85
C TYR A 323 10.64 10.15 -3.90
N VAL A 324 11.14 10.82 -4.92
CA VAL A 324 11.78 10.19 -6.09
C VAL A 324 13.30 10.38 -6.11
N GLY A 325 13.86 10.90 -5.02
CA GLY A 325 15.29 11.12 -4.83
C GLY A 325 15.72 12.57 -5.16
N ASN A 326 16.96 12.90 -4.78
CA ASN A 326 17.59 14.20 -5.00
C ASN A 326 16.81 15.42 -4.49
N GLY A 327 16.02 15.23 -3.45
CA GLY A 327 15.14 16.26 -2.89
C GLY A 327 13.81 16.42 -3.61
N ILE A 328 13.54 15.67 -4.68
CA ILE A 328 12.34 15.82 -5.49
C ILE A 328 11.24 14.87 -5.01
N ALA A 329 10.04 15.40 -4.96
CA ALA A 329 8.84 14.65 -4.58
C ALA A 329 7.61 15.06 -5.40
N TYR A 330 6.64 14.15 -5.49
CA TYR A 330 5.32 14.38 -6.05
C TYR A 330 4.27 14.15 -4.98
N VAL A 331 3.44 15.18 -4.74
CA VAL A 331 2.46 15.20 -3.65
C VAL A 331 1.06 15.36 -4.24
N PRO A 332 0.27 14.28 -4.28
CA PRO A 332 -1.15 14.37 -4.54
C PRO A 332 -1.85 15.12 -3.41
N TYR A 333 -2.68 16.09 -3.73
CA TYR A 333 -3.46 16.83 -2.75
C TYR A 333 -4.86 17.12 -3.29
N LYS A 334 -5.81 17.26 -2.39
CA LYS A 334 -7.18 17.66 -2.72
C LYS A 334 -7.36 19.14 -2.47
N GLU A 335 -7.91 19.84 -3.44
CA GLU A 335 -8.28 21.26 -3.28
C GLU A 335 -9.41 21.44 -2.26
N THR A 336 -9.40 22.55 -1.52
CA THR A 336 -10.41 22.87 -0.50
C THR A 336 -11.54 23.72 -1.01
N ASP A 337 -11.36 24.32 -2.18
CA ASP A 337 -12.32 25.19 -2.87
C ASP A 337 -12.87 24.56 -4.16
N GLY A 338 -13.79 25.25 -4.80
CA GLY A 338 -14.36 24.87 -6.09
C GLY A 338 -14.92 23.46 -6.10
N ASN A 339 -14.49 22.68 -7.09
CA ASN A 339 -14.91 21.28 -7.28
C ASN A 339 -14.23 20.29 -6.33
N LYS A 340 -13.31 20.75 -5.49
CA LYS A 340 -12.49 19.91 -4.60
C LYS A 340 -11.73 18.85 -5.38
N ASP A 341 -11.14 19.24 -6.49
CA ASP A 341 -10.39 18.36 -7.39
C ASP A 341 -9.10 17.86 -6.75
N TRP A 342 -8.70 16.66 -7.14
CA TRP A 342 -7.36 16.19 -6.87
C TRP A 342 -6.37 16.79 -7.87
N LYS A 343 -5.23 17.21 -7.34
CA LYS A 343 -4.10 17.77 -8.09
C LYS A 343 -2.81 17.12 -7.64
N VAL A 344 -1.73 17.41 -8.37
CA VAL A 344 -0.38 16.95 -8.00
C VAL A 344 0.54 18.16 -7.93
N ALA A 345 1.33 18.25 -6.87
CA ALA A 345 2.42 19.21 -6.76
C ALA A 345 3.77 18.50 -6.89
N ARG A 346 4.70 19.11 -7.63
CA ARG A 346 6.11 18.78 -7.57
C ARG A 346 6.75 19.62 -6.47
N VAL A 347 7.44 18.99 -5.57
CA VAL A 347 8.06 19.60 -4.40
C VAL A 347 9.57 19.33 -4.42
N ASN A 348 10.37 20.33 -4.17
CA ASN A 348 11.79 20.15 -3.84
C ASN A 348 11.94 20.38 -2.33
N VAL A 349 12.20 19.30 -1.58
CA VAL A 349 12.31 19.37 -0.12
C VAL A 349 13.62 19.99 0.36
N ARG A 350 14.60 20.22 -0.53
CA ARG A 350 15.88 20.85 -0.15
C ARG A 350 15.78 22.37 -0.09
N ASP A 351 15.05 22.98 -1.02
CA ASP A 351 14.89 24.44 -1.12
C ASP A 351 13.46 24.92 -0.78
N GLY A 352 12.52 23.98 -0.55
CA GLY A 352 11.13 24.25 -0.24
C GLY A 352 10.30 24.78 -1.42
N SER A 353 10.80 24.67 -2.66
CA SER A 353 10.04 25.07 -3.84
C SER A 353 8.89 24.10 -4.12
N VAL A 354 7.76 24.63 -4.53
CA VAL A 354 6.54 23.88 -4.85
C VAL A 354 5.98 24.38 -6.17
N VAL A 355 5.73 23.45 -7.09
CA VAL A 355 5.12 23.73 -8.39
C VAL A 355 3.82 22.95 -8.49
N LYS A 356 2.68 23.64 -8.62
CA LYS A 356 1.39 23.03 -8.98
C LYS A 356 1.50 22.53 -10.42
N LEU A 357 1.33 21.24 -10.64
CA LEU A 357 1.38 20.65 -11.97
C LEU A 357 0.05 20.85 -12.71
N ASP A 358 0.13 21.06 -14.01
CA ASP A 358 -1.03 21.27 -14.88
C ASP A 358 -1.66 19.91 -15.29
N VAL A 359 -2.06 19.15 -14.28
CA VAL A 359 -2.74 17.86 -14.47
C VAL A 359 -4.24 18.07 -14.71
N PRO A 360 -4.95 17.09 -15.32
CA PRO A 360 -6.38 17.19 -15.60
C PRO A 360 -7.23 17.53 -14.37
N THR A 361 -8.45 17.95 -14.61
CA THR A 361 -9.52 18.08 -13.62
C THR A 361 -10.31 16.79 -13.48
N GLY A 362 -11.10 16.67 -12.40
CA GLY A 362 -11.98 15.52 -12.18
C GLY A 362 -11.25 14.23 -11.78
N LEU A 363 -9.99 14.32 -11.38
CA LEU A 363 -9.23 13.17 -10.90
C LEU A 363 -9.77 12.68 -9.55
N ASP A 364 -9.71 11.37 -9.31
CA ASP A 364 -9.85 10.77 -7.99
C ASP A 364 -8.58 10.05 -7.58
N LEU A 365 -7.86 10.68 -6.65
CA LEU A 365 -6.61 10.15 -6.09
C LEU A 365 -6.80 9.74 -4.61
N SER A 366 -8.02 9.40 -4.20
CA SER A 366 -8.36 9.02 -2.82
C SER A 366 -7.99 7.59 -2.48
N ASP A 367 -8.03 6.70 -3.45
CA ASP A 367 -7.75 5.28 -3.29
C ASP A 367 -6.52 4.86 -4.10
N TYR A 368 -5.79 3.85 -3.65
CA TYR A 368 -4.74 3.13 -4.35
C TYR A 368 -3.94 3.91 -5.41
N GLN A 369 -2.80 4.43 -4.99
CA GLN A 369 -1.99 5.29 -5.86
C GLN A 369 -0.51 4.93 -5.76
N TYR A 370 -0.20 3.63 -5.83
CA TYR A 370 1.21 3.28 -5.89
C TYR A 370 1.77 3.70 -7.24
N SER A 371 2.93 4.33 -7.21
CA SER A 371 3.59 4.94 -8.37
C SER A 371 5.08 4.69 -8.26
N VAL A 372 5.79 4.62 -9.38
CA VAL A 372 7.19 4.21 -9.40
C VAL A 372 8.06 5.24 -10.11
N ALA A 373 9.26 5.47 -9.55
CA ALA A 373 10.33 6.18 -10.23
C ALA A 373 11.28 5.17 -10.88
N LYS A 374 11.55 5.35 -12.17
CA LYS A 374 12.45 4.49 -12.94
C LYS A 374 13.10 5.31 -14.05
N ASP A 375 14.42 5.13 -14.24
CA ASP A 375 15.19 5.73 -15.34
C ASP A 375 15.02 7.26 -15.47
N GLY A 376 15.05 7.98 -14.33
CA GLY A 376 14.92 9.44 -14.30
C GLY A 376 13.51 9.96 -14.55
N LYS A 377 12.52 9.09 -14.59
CA LYS A 377 11.11 9.41 -14.78
C LYS A 377 10.29 8.92 -13.61
N PHE A 378 9.16 9.59 -13.35
CA PHE A 378 8.17 9.15 -12.37
C PHE A 378 6.86 8.83 -13.08
N TYR A 379 6.37 7.63 -12.88
CA TYR A 379 5.17 7.08 -13.52
C TYR A 379 4.02 7.06 -12.52
N MET A 380 2.97 7.80 -12.82
CA MET A 380 1.78 7.90 -11.97
C MET A 380 0.51 7.79 -12.81
N ALA A 381 -0.41 6.93 -12.41
CA ALA A 381 -1.71 6.90 -13.03
C ALA A 381 -2.58 8.06 -12.52
N LEU A 382 -3.11 8.85 -13.44
CA LEU A 382 -4.05 9.93 -13.16
C LEU A 382 -5.38 9.61 -13.85
N SER A 383 -6.37 9.25 -13.06
CA SER A 383 -7.65 8.78 -13.54
C SER A 383 -8.80 9.37 -12.71
N PRO A 384 -9.95 9.65 -13.32
CA PRO A 384 -11.19 9.83 -12.57
C PRO A 384 -11.62 8.50 -11.94
N LYS A 385 -12.55 8.54 -10.99
CA LYS A 385 -13.08 7.33 -10.36
C LYS A 385 -13.76 6.39 -11.34
N VAL A 386 -14.43 6.98 -12.33
CA VAL A 386 -15.08 6.27 -13.44
C VAL A 386 -14.73 6.99 -14.74
N GLY A 387 -14.31 6.24 -15.74
CA GLY A 387 -13.95 6.75 -17.05
C GLY A 387 -12.49 6.48 -17.42
N SER A 388 -11.99 7.25 -18.38
CA SER A 388 -10.65 7.07 -18.92
C SER A 388 -9.65 7.99 -18.23
N GLY A 389 -8.55 7.42 -17.77
CA GLY A 389 -7.36 8.11 -17.30
C GLY A 389 -6.15 7.77 -18.15
N HIS A 390 -4.97 8.16 -17.70
CA HIS A 390 -3.70 7.85 -18.34
C HIS A 390 -2.60 7.67 -17.31
N VAL A 391 -1.56 6.95 -17.69
CA VAL A 391 -0.27 7.06 -17.02
C VAL A 391 0.36 8.39 -17.42
N TYR A 392 0.76 9.19 -16.44
CA TYR A 392 1.53 10.41 -16.63
C TYR A 392 2.98 10.12 -16.29
N ILE A 393 3.87 10.49 -17.19
CA ILE A 393 5.31 10.22 -17.12
C ILE A 393 6.01 11.57 -16.91
N PHE A 394 6.33 11.84 -15.65
CA PHE A 394 6.96 13.09 -15.23
C PHE A 394 8.48 13.00 -15.44
N ASP A 395 9.06 14.02 -16.04
CA ASP A 395 10.51 14.24 -16.01
C ASP A 395 10.89 14.77 -14.63
N ILE A 396 11.62 13.98 -13.86
CA ILE A 396 12.02 14.31 -12.49
C ILE A 396 12.84 15.61 -12.44
N ASN A 397 13.61 15.90 -13.51
CA ASN A 397 14.46 17.09 -13.60
C ASN A 397 13.71 18.34 -14.05
N SER A 398 12.52 18.21 -14.61
CA SER A 398 11.74 19.37 -15.08
C SER A 398 11.16 20.16 -13.91
N THR A 399 11.28 21.48 -13.95
CA THR A 399 10.62 22.42 -13.05
C THR A 399 9.36 23.05 -13.64
N SER A 400 9.01 22.66 -14.88
CA SER A 400 7.79 23.15 -15.55
C SER A 400 6.53 22.53 -14.96
N ALA A 401 5.44 23.29 -14.87
CA ALA A 401 4.11 22.78 -14.53
C ALA A 401 3.60 21.73 -15.53
N THR A 402 4.11 21.72 -16.75
CA THR A 402 3.81 20.77 -17.84
C THR A 402 4.95 19.79 -18.10
N GLY A 403 5.87 19.59 -17.15
CA GLY A 403 7.05 18.72 -17.28
C GLY A 403 6.74 17.24 -17.27
N PHE A 404 5.76 16.81 -18.06
CA PHE A 404 5.34 15.42 -18.20
C PHE A 404 4.83 15.11 -19.60
N THR A 405 4.76 13.82 -19.92
CA THR A 405 4.09 13.29 -21.10
C THR A 405 2.94 12.40 -20.68
N ARG A 406 1.91 12.36 -21.52
CA ARG A 406 0.77 11.46 -21.35
C ARG A 406 1.09 10.14 -22.03
N GLY A 407 1.13 9.08 -21.26
CA GLY A 407 1.40 7.72 -21.72
C GLY A 407 0.12 6.89 -21.93
N ALA A 408 0.21 5.60 -21.64
CA ALA A 408 -0.85 4.63 -21.86
C ALA A 408 -2.18 5.06 -21.25
N ALA A 409 -3.26 4.87 -21.97
CA ALA A 409 -4.61 5.08 -21.48
C ALA A 409 -4.98 4.02 -20.45
N ILE A 410 -5.74 4.41 -19.42
CA ILE A 410 -6.27 3.55 -18.37
C ILE A 410 -7.79 3.69 -18.42
N THR A 411 -8.50 2.58 -18.53
CA THR A 411 -9.96 2.58 -18.52
C THR A 411 -10.48 1.96 -17.23
N SER A 412 -11.36 2.67 -16.53
CA SER A 412 -12.02 2.20 -15.31
C SER A 412 -13.53 2.28 -15.46
N GLY A 413 -14.24 1.22 -15.10
CA GLY A 413 -15.69 1.20 -14.94
C GLY A 413 -16.13 1.48 -13.51
N ALA A 414 -17.41 1.44 -13.23
CA ALA A 414 -17.95 1.48 -11.88
C ALA A 414 -17.43 0.28 -11.07
N GLY A 415 -17.01 0.52 -9.82
CA GLY A 415 -16.44 -0.52 -8.96
C GLY A 415 -15.05 -1.02 -9.36
N GLN A 416 -14.42 -0.36 -10.33
CA GLN A 416 -13.11 -0.73 -10.84
C GLN A 416 -12.13 0.40 -10.56
N TYR A 417 -11.01 0.08 -9.97
CA TYR A 417 -10.00 1.10 -9.71
C TYR A 417 -8.57 0.56 -9.75
N TYR A 418 -7.72 1.46 -10.12
CA TYR A 418 -6.31 1.25 -10.22
C TYR A 418 -5.67 1.15 -8.81
N ILE A 419 -4.88 0.09 -8.58
CA ILE A 419 -4.15 -0.13 -7.33
C ILE A 419 -2.76 0.50 -7.39
N GLY A 420 -2.02 0.29 -8.45
CA GLY A 420 -0.67 0.82 -8.56
C GLY A 420 0.09 0.37 -9.79
N ILE A 421 1.18 1.10 -10.03
CA ILE A 421 2.31 0.72 -10.88
C ILE A 421 3.47 0.38 -9.95
N PHE A 422 4.08 -0.78 -10.18
CA PHE A 422 5.17 -1.32 -9.37
C PHE A 422 6.37 -1.66 -10.23
#